data_89f8c4e383d62d9c208731a97b50621a
#
_entry.id   89f8c4e383d62d9c208731a97b50621a
#
_cell.length_a   1.000
_cell.length_b   1.000
_cell.length_c   1.000
_cell.angle_alpha   90.00
_cell.angle_beta   90.00
_cell.angle_gamma   90.00
#
_symmetry.space_group_name_H-M   'P 1'
#
loop_
_entity.id
_entity.type
_entity.pdbx_description
1 polymer ?
#
loop_
_entity_poly.entity_id
_entity_poly.type
_entity_poly.pdbx_seq_one_letter_code
_entity_poly.pdbx_strand_id
1 'polypeptide(L)'
;LSLFEGPYDATNFARLEPGKNPIRTILSCKPWIVDGRTVGFEIIGEAFLWNQVRRTAMAIHQMALGELTPEQVRSAIEHPEISVDFGVAPPEWLILWGVEWEDSPIPDSMLEFNHFSSPPRPSRIAERTMRKRWRQAAKTEMKTLLHLEWMEIGRLPLAFHSN
;
A
#
# COMPACT_ATOMS: atom_id res chain seq x y z
N LEU A 1 5.44 7.63 -10.39
CA LEU A 1 4.52 6.52 -10.08
C LEU A 1 3.86 5.94 -11.33
N SER A 2 3.60 6.77 -12.36
CA SER A 2 3.01 6.35 -13.63
C SER A 2 3.76 5.24 -14.39
N LEU A 3 5.00 4.96 -14.02
CA LEU A 3 5.78 3.83 -14.54
C LEU A 3 5.07 2.48 -14.36
N PHE A 4 4.23 2.36 -13.33
CA PHE A 4 3.54 1.12 -12.99
C PHE A 4 2.14 1.02 -13.62
N GLU A 5 1.67 2.07 -14.30
CA GLU A 5 0.33 2.08 -14.92
C GLU A 5 0.34 1.33 -16.25
N GLY A 6 -0.77 0.67 -16.54
CA GLY A 6 -0.96 -0.16 -17.72
C GLY A 6 -0.71 -1.66 -17.48
N PRO A 7 -0.80 -2.46 -18.55
CA PRO A 7 -0.48 -3.89 -18.50
C PRO A 7 1.04 -4.10 -18.53
N TYR A 8 1.56 -4.91 -17.61
CA TYR A 8 2.96 -5.33 -17.61
C TYR A 8 3.16 -6.69 -16.96
N ASP A 9 4.31 -7.31 -17.23
CA ASP A 9 4.76 -8.52 -16.57
C ASP A 9 5.31 -8.18 -15.18
N ALA A 10 4.60 -8.61 -14.13
CA ALA A 10 4.92 -8.31 -12.76
C ALA A 10 5.91 -9.30 -12.11
N THR A 11 6.65 -10.09 -12.90
CA THR A 11 7.61 -11.11 -12.41
C THR A 11 8.58 -10.53 -11.40
N ASN A 12 9.17 -9.38 -11.68
CA ASN A 12 10.13 -8.72 -10.78
C ASN A 12 9.47 -8.02 -9.58
N PHE A 13 8.14 -7.82 -9.63
CA PHE A 13 7.37 -7.11 -8.62
C PHE A 13 6.40 -8.01 -7.84
N ALA A 14 6.49 -9.34 -8.00
CA ALA A 14 5.59 -10.25 -7.32
C ALA A 14 6.30 -11.54 -6.93
N ARG A 15 5.66 -12.33 -6.07
CA ARG A 15 6.00 -13.72 -5.89
C ARG A 15 5.08 -14.55 -6.78
N LEU A 16 5.66 -15.10 -7.84
CA LEU A 16 4.90 -15.96 -8.75
C LEU A 16 4.68 -17.35 -8.14
N GLU A 17 3.46 -17.83 -8.28
CA GLU A 17 3.13 -19.23 -8.09
C GLU A 17 3.26 -19.98 -9.41
N PRO A 18 3.68 -21.26 -9.42
CA PRO A 18 3.80 -22.02 -10.65
C PRO A 18 2.51 -22.02 -11.47
N GLY A 19 2.60 -21.72 -12.77
CA GLY A 19 1.49 -21.70 -13.70
C GLY A 19 0.59 -20.45 -13.64
N LYS A 20 0.88 -19.48 -12.80
CA LYS A 20 0.15 -18.20 -12.79
C LYS A 20 0.66 -17.27 -13.89
N ASN A 21 -0.28 -16.65 -14.60
CA ASN A 21 0.03 -15.58 -15.54
C ASN A 21 0.61 -14.38 -14.78
N PRO A 22 1.83 -13.90 -15.12
CA PRO A 22 2.43 -12.74 -14.44
C PRO A 22 1.87 -11.40 -14.90
N ILE A 23 1.18 -11.34 -16.04
CA ILE A 23 0.65 -10.08 -16.58
C ILE A 23 -0.44 -9.53 -15.66
N ARG A 24 -0.30 -8.26 -15.28
CA ARG A 24 -1.29 -7.52 -14.49
C ARG A 24 -1.50 -6.14 -15.07
N THR A 25 -2.73 -5.66 -15.00
CA THR A 25 -3.10 -4.30 -15.40
C THR A 25 -3.26 -3.43 -14.16
N ILE A 26 -2.44 -2.41 -14.07
CA ILE A 26 -2.57 -1.36 -13.06
C ILE A 26 -3.32 -0.19 -13.70
N LEU A 27 -4.47 0.14 -13.15
CA LEU A 27 -5.35 1.18 -13.66
C LEU A 27 -4.90 2.58 -13.24
N SER A 28 -4.31 2.68 -12.03
CA SER A 28 -3.82 3.94 -11.50
C SER A 28 -2.78 3.69 -10.42
N CYS A 29 -1.73 4.55 -10.40
CA CYS A 29 -0.73 4.59 -9.32
C CYS A 29 -0.38 6.04 -9.02
N LYS A 30 -0.92 6.60 -7.94
CA LYS A 30 -0.85 8.02 -7.61
C LYS A 30 -0.28 8.27 -6.22
N PRO A 31 0.40 9.41 -5.99
CA PRO A 31 0.82 9.78 -4.64
C PRO A 31 -0.41 10.10 -3.77
N TRP A 32 -0.36 9.63 -2.53
CA TRP A 32 -1.29 10.06 -1.50
C TRP A 32 -0.69 11.24 -0.75
N ILE A 33 -1.37 12.39 -0.84
CA ILE A 33 -0.88 13.66 -0.34
C ILE A 33 -1.77 14.13 0.81
N VAL A 34 -1.16 14.43 1.94
CA VAL A 34 -1.80 15.04 3.11
C VAL A 34 -1.02 16.31 3.47
N ASP A 35 -1.74 17.42 3.57
CA ASP A 35 -1.16 18.74 3.89
C ASP A 35 0.07 19.10 3.03
N GLY A 36 -0.01 18.81 1.72
CA GLY A 36 1.05 19.08 0.76
C GLY A 36 2.27 18.16 0.86
N ARG A 37 2.22 17.09 1.68
CA ARG A 37 3.28 16.09 1.84
C ARG A 37 2.82 14.75 1.29
N THR A 38 3.67 14.10 0.53
CA THR A 38 3.43 12.71 0.11
C THR A 38 3.67 11.79 1.30
N VAL A 39 2.60 11.15 1.77
CA VAL A 39 2.63 10.22 2.91
C VAL A 39 2.57 8.75 2.47
N GLY A 40 2.27 8.50 1.20
CA GLY A 40 2.16 7.18 0.64
C GLY A 40 1.76 7.22 -0.83
N PHE A 41 1.20 6.15 -1.30
CA PHE A 41 0.61 6.09 -2.64
C PHE A 41 -0.62 5.19 -2.65
N GLU A 42 -1.49 5.44 -3.59
CA GLU A 42 -2.64 4.61 -3.93
C GLU A 42 -2.34 3.85 -5.22
N ILE A 43 -2.72 2.60 -5.26
CA ILE A 43 -2.60 1.76 -6.46
C ILE A 43 -3.92 1.03 -6.69
N ILE A 44 -4.45 1.14 -7.90
CA ILE A 44 -5.68 0.49 -8.36
C ILE A 44 -5.30 -0.45 -9.50
N GLY A 45 -5.77 -1.66 -9.44
CA GLY A 45 -5.53 -2.66 -10.48
C GLY A 45 -6.64 -3.70 -10.53
N GLU A 46 -6.78 -4.38 -11.66
CA GLU A 46 -7.79 -5.43 -11.86
C GLU A 46 -7.59 -6.61 -10.90
N ALA A 47 -6.34 -6.96 -10.66
CA ALA A 47 -5.93 -7.99 -9.72
C ALA A 47 -4.46 -7.82 -9.34
N PHE A 48 -4.07 -8.33 -8.18
CA PHE A 48 -2.68 -8.32 -7.71
C PHE A 48 -2.16 -9.73 -7.45
N LEU A 49 -0.90 -9.95 -7.79
CA LEU A 49 -0.15 -11.15 -7.43
C LEU A 49 0.32 -11.08 -5.97
N TRP A 50 0.74 -12.21 -5.43
CA TRP A 50 1.24 -12.28 -4.08
C TRP A 50 2.43 -11.32 -3.88
N ASN A 51 2.35 -10.47 -2.86
CA ASN A 51 3.29 -9.41 -2.51
C ASN A 51 3.50 -8.33 -3.58
N GLN A 52 2.72 -8.28 -4.68
CA GLN A 52 2.95 -7.31 -5.75
C GLN A 52 2.94 -5.87 -5.24
N VAL A 53 1.90 -5.45 -4.56
CA VAL A 53 1.79 -4.07 -4.03
C VAL A 53 2.95 -3.74 -3.08
N ARG A 54 3.36 -4.69 -2.23
CA ARG A 54 4.45 -4.49 -1.27
C ARG A 54 5.84 -4.41 -1.95
N ARG A 55 6.07 -5.16 -3.02
CA ARG A 55 7.32 -5.06 -3.81
C ARG A 55 7.36 -3.77 -4.60
N THR A 56 6.23 -3.38 -5.21
CA THR A 56 6.07 -2.06 -5.84
C THR A 56 6.33 -0.94 -4.84
N ALA A 57 5.78 -1.04 -3.63
CA ALA A 57 6.01 -0.06 -2.56
C ALA A 57 7.49 0.06 -2.17
N MET A 58 8.23 -1.06 -2.13
CA MET A 58 9.66 -1.02 -1.84
C MET A 58 10.44 -0.33 -2.97
N ALA A 59 10.15 -0.64 -4.23
CA ALA A 59 10.79 0.04 -5.36
C ALA A 59 10.51 1.56 -5.36
N ILE A 60 9.26 1.97 -5.08
CA ILE A 60 8.89 3.38 -4.94
C ILE A 60 9.66 4.04 -3.78
N HIS A 61 9.78 3.37 -2.66
CA HIS A 61 10.53 3.87 -1.50
C HIS A 61 12.00 4.09 -1.82
N GLN A 62 12.65 3.13 -2.45
CA GLN A 62 14.06 3.24 -2.87
C GLN A 62 14.26 4.35 -3.90
N MET A 63 13.31 4.54 -4.84
CA MET A 63 13.34 5.70 -5.75
C MET A 63 13.23 7.03 -5.00
N ALA A 64 12.36 7.10 -3.99
CA ALA A 64 12.20 8.31 -3.19
C ALA A 64 13.44 8.65 -2.37
N LEU A 65 14.23 7.64 -1.98
CA LEU A 65 15.52 7.82 -1.29
C LEU A 65 16.69 8.08 -2.25
N GLY A 66 16.47 7.98 -3.57
CA GLY A 66 17.53 8.10 -4.57
C GLY A 66 18.45 6.86 -4.67
N GLU A 67 18.05 5.74 -4.07
CA GLU A 67 18.76 4.46 -4.12
C GLU A 67 18.51 3.71 -5.43
N LEU A 68 17.38 4.01 -6.11
CA LEU A 68 17.00 3.51 -7.42
C LEU A 68 16.66 4.67 -8.34
N THR A 69 16.99 4.52 -9.62
CA THR A 69 16.52 5.45 -10.65
C THR A 69 15.22 4.96 -11.29
N PRO A 70 14.39 5.86 -11.83
CA PRO A 70 13.22 5.47 -12.61
C PRO A 70 13.54 4.54 -13.79
N GLU A 71 14.71 4.72 -14.41
CA GLU A 71 15.18 3.91 -15.54
C GLU A 71 15.46 2.46 -15.13
N GLN A 72 16.02 2.25 -13.93
CA GLN A 72 16.24 0.89 -13.39
C GLN A 72 14.93 0.16 -13.15
N VAL A 73 13.93 0.87 -12.60
CA VAL A 73 12.58 0.32 -12.38
C VAL A 73 11.90 0.03 -13.71
N ARG A 74 12.00 0.94 -14.69
CA ARG A 74 11.47 0.74 -16.05
C ARG A 74 12.10 -0.47 -16.70
N SER A 75 13.43 -0.60 -16.66
CA SER A 75 14.14 -1.75 -17.19
C SER A 75 13.65 -3.07 -16.57
N ALA A 76 13.38 -3.09 -15.27
CA ALA A 76 12.85 -4.28 -14.60
C ALA A 76 11.40 -4.62 -14.99
N ILE A 77 10.63 -3.65 -15.48
CA ILE A 77 9.28 -3.85 -16.05
C ILE A 77 9.39 -4.37 -17.48
N GLU A 78 10.26 -3.78 -18.28
CA GLU A 78 10.42 -4.08 -19.70
C GLU A 78 11.19 -5.38 -19.97
N HIS A 79 12.05 -5.79 -19.01
CA HIS A 79 12.91 -6.97 -19.10
C HIS A 79 12.65 -7.94 -17.92
N PRO A 80 11.45 -8.56 -17.84
CA PRO A 80 11.11 -9.46 -16.74
C PRO A 80 11.98 -10.73 -16.70
N GLU A 81 12.65 -11.08 -17.79
CA GLU A 81 13.62 -12.18 -17.87
C GLU A 81 14.91 -11.90 -17.08
N ILE A 82 15.23 -10.64 -16.81
CA ILE A 82 16.32 -10.22 -15.94
C ILE A 82 15.79 -10.12 -14.51
N SER A 83 16.14 -11.12 -13.68
CA SER A 83 15.65 -11.17 -12.30
C SER A 83 16.20 -10.02 -11.46
N VAL A 84 15.31 -9.21 -10.91
CA VAL A 84 15.63 -8.12 -9.97
C VAL A 84 14.80 -8.29 -8.71
N ASP A 85 15.42 -8.18 -7.53
CA ASP A 85 14.73 -8.17 -6.25
C ASP A 85 14.85 -6.81 -5.56
N PHE A 86 13.76 -6.07 -5.56
CA PHE A 86 13.65 -4.79 -4.85
C PHE A 86 13.35 -4.96 -3.35
N GLY A 87 13.19 -6.18 -2.87
CA GLY A 87 12.72 -6.47 -1.52
C GLY A 87 11.20 -6.35 -1.38
N VAL A 88 10.73 -6.37 -0.13
CA VAL A 88 9.29 -6.39 0.20
C VAL A 88 9.02 -5.41 1.33
N ALA A 89 8.18 -4.41 1.10
CA ALA A 89 7.79 -3.46 2.13
C ALA A 89 7.05 -4.14 3.30
N PRO A 90 7.15 -3.61 4.53
CA PRO A 90 6.43 -4.13 5.69
C PRO A 90 4.91 -4.20 5.44
N PRO A 91 4.21 -5.25 5.88
CA PRO A 91 2.78 -5.41 5.62
C PRO A 91 1.89 -4.48 6.44
N GLU A 92 2.42 -3.89 7.51
CA GLU A 92 1.68 -3.08 8.48
C GLU A 92 1.12 -1.79 7.88
N TRP A 93 1.72 -1.32 6.79
CA TRP A 93 1.34 -0.09 6.10
C TRP A 93 0.48 -0.32 4.86
N LEU A 94 0.18 -1.59 4.54
CA LEU A 94 -0.70 -1.95 3.42
C LEU A 94 -2.14 -1.97 3.88
N ILE A 95 -2.96 -1.13 3.25
CA ILE A 95 -4.40 -1.05 3.47
C ILE A 95 -5.10 -1.50 2.20
N LEU A 96 -5.97 -2.51 2.29
CA LEU A 96 -6.93 -2.81 1.24
C LEU A 96 -8.09 -1.83 1.41
N TRP A 97 -8.13 -0.83 0.55
CA TRP A 97 -9.11 0.25 0.63
C TRP A 97 -10.49 -0.19 0.17
N GLY A 98 -10.55 -0.90 -0.93
CA GLY A 98 -11.80 -1.39 -1.51
C GLY A 98 -11.59 -2.47 -2.55
N VAL A 99 -12.67 -3.14 -2.88
CA VAL A 99 -12.77 -4.10 -3.99
C VAL A 99 -14.08 -3.82 -4.69
N GLU A 100 -13.99 -3.47 -5.98
CA GLU A 100 -15.15 -3.26 -6.84
C GLU A 100 -15.49 -4.56 -7.57
N TRP A 101 -16.78 -4.82 -7.71
CA TRP A 101 -17.33 -5.93 -8.48
C TRP A 101 -18.25 -5.34 -9.54
N GLU A 102 -18.32 -5.93 -10.71
CA GLU A 102 -19.16 -5.44 -11.81
C GLU A 102 -20.62 -5.17 -11.39
N ASP A 103 -21.17 -6.02 -10.50
CA ASP A 103 -22.54 -5.92 -10.01
C ASP A 103 -22.71 -5.17 -8.68
N SER A 104 -21.63 -4.70 -8.08
CA SER A 104 -21.66 -4.06 -6.76
C SER A 104 -20.53 -3.02 -6.63
N PRO A 105 -20.70 -1.84 -7.24
CA PRO A 105 -19.73 -0.76 -7.08
C PRO A 105 -19.62 -0.35 -5.62
N ILE A 106 -18.41 0.04 -5.19
CA ILE A 106 -18.20 0.56 -3.84
C ILE A 106 -18.97 1.87 -3.73
N PRO A 107 -19.90 2.00 -2.77
CA PRO A 107 -20.58 3.26 -2.53
C PRO A 107 -19.56 4.37 -2.22
N ASP A 108 -19.78 5.58 -2.77
CA ASP A 108 -18.93 6.74 -2.51
C ASP A 108 -18.73 7.02 -1.03
N SER A 109 -19.76 6.73 -0.19
CA SER A 109 -19.68 6.82 1.26
C SER A 109 -18.65 5.89 1.93
N MET A 110 -18.19 4.84 1.23
CA MET A 110 -17.11 3.97 1.72
C MET A 110 -15.73 4.47 1.30
N LEU A 111 -15.65 5.37 0.32
CA LEU A 111 -14.42 6.02 -0.12
C LEU A 111 -14.06 7.21 0.79
N GLU A 112 -15.01 7.73 1.55
CA GLU A 112 -14.75 8.71 2.58
C GLU A 112 -14.24 8.03 3.85
N PHE A 113 -13.11 8.50 4.36
CA PHE A 113 -12.53 8.07 5.65
C PHE A 113 -13.40 8.60 6.79
N ASN A 114 -14.59 8.07 6.92
CA ASN A 114 -15.48 8.35 8.05
C ASN A 114 -15.16 7.37 9.16
N HIS A 115 -14.43 7.85 10.15
CA HIS A 115 -14.17 7.27 11.47
C HIS A 115 -14.64 5.83 11.68
N PHE A 116 -13.72 4.92 11.97
CA PHE A 116 -14.00 3.54 12.39
C PHE A 116 -14.82 3.47 13.70
N SER A 117 -15.91 4.23 13.77
CA SER A 117 -16.70 4.37 14.98
C SER A 117 -17.48 3.09 15.37
N SER A 118 -17.64 2.15 14.44
CA SER A 118 -18.28 0.86 14.76
C SER A 118 -17.83 -0.24 13.78
N PRO A 119 -17.50 -1.44 14.25
CA PRO A 119 -17.23 -2.56 13.36
C PRO A 119 -18.51 -2.90 12.57
N PRO A 120 -18.40 -3.21 11.28
CA PRO A 120 -19.53 -3.66 10.48
C PRO A 120 -20.16 -4.91 11.12
N ARG A 121 -21.47 -5.08 11.01
CA ARG A 121 -22.20 -6.26 11.51
C ARG A 121 -22.18 -7.37 10.45
N PRO A 122 -21.28 -8.34 10.53
CA PRO A 122 -21.11 -9.35 9.51
C PRO A 122 -21.99 -10.59 9.74
N SER A 123 -22.18 -11.37 8.68
CA SER A 123 -22.69 -12.74 8.81
C SER A 123 -21.71 -13.61 9.64
N ARG A 124 -22.20 -14.67 10.32
CA ARG A 124 -21.41 -15.47 11.28
C ARG A 124 -20.06 -15.99 10.75
N ILE A 125 -19.93 -16.30 9.47
CA ILE A 125 -18.69 -16.83 8.87
C ILE A 125 -17.68 -15.70 8.62
N ALA A 126 -18.15 -14.53 8.22
CA ALA A 126 -17.33 -13.35 7.99
C ALA A 126 -16.89 -12.68 9.30
N GLU A 127 -17.61 -12.90 10.40
CA GLU A 127 -17.43 -12.17 11.67
C GLU A 127 -16.00 -12.28 12.23
N ARG A 128 -15.42 -13.47 12.27
CA ARG A 128 -14.06 -13.66 12.80
C ARG A 128 -13.01 -12.96 11.95
N THR A 129 -13.14 -13.05 10.63
CA THR A 129 -12.22 -12.42 9.68
C THR A 129 -12.37 -10.90 9.71
N MET A 130 -13.61 -10.39 9.74
CA MET A 130 -13.91 -8.97 9.83
C MET A 130 -13.40 -8.37 11.15
N ARG A 131 -13.59 -9.03 12.29
CA ARG A 131 -13.05 -8.60 13.58
C ARG A 131 -11.52 -8.55 13.58
N LYS A 132 -10.86 -9.50 12.92
CA LYS A 132 -9.39 -9.49 12.77
C LYS A 132 -8.93 -8.31 11.92
N ARG A 133 -9.58 -8.06 10.80
CA ARG A 133 -9.29 -6.93 9.90
C ARG A 133 -9.55 -5.59 10.59
N TRP A 134 -10.68 -5.46 11.28
CA TRP A 134 -10.99 -4.26 12.05
C TRP A 134 -9.94 -3.98 13.13
N ARG A 135 -9.53 -5.00 13.90
CA ARG A 135 -8.46 -4.84 14.90
C ARG A 135 -7.14 -4.39 14.27
N GLN A 136 -6.84 -4.90 13.07
CA GLN A 136 -5.64 -4.50 12.34
C GLN A 136 -5.73 -3.05 11.87
N ALA A 137 -6.85 -2.63 11.34
CA ALA A 137 -7.11 -1.25 10.94
C ALA A 137 -7.03 -0.30 12.15
N ALA A 138 -7.70 -0.64 13.26
CA ALA A 138 -7.65 0.15 14.49
C ALA A 138 -6.23 0.27 15.07
N LYS A 139 -5.41 -0.79 14.98
CA LYS A 139 -3.99 -0.72 15.36
C LYS A 139 -3.20 0.21 14.46
N THR A 140 -3.47 0.20 13.16
CA THR A 140 -2.79 1.07 12.20
C THR A 140 -3.16 2.53 12.46
N GLU A 141 -4.43 2.82 12.66
CA GLU A 141 -4.93 4.15 13.01
C GLU A 141 -4.31 4.65 14.32
N MET A 142 -4.30 3.83 15.36
CA MET A 142 -3.67 4.18 16.64
C MET A 142 -2.17 4.46 16.48
N LYS A 143 -1.46 3.66 15.68
CA LYS A 143 -0.04 3.93 15.38
C LYS A 143 0.13 5.26 14.64
N THR A 144 -0.75 5.58 13.72
CA THR A 144 -0.71 6.85 12.98
C THR A 144 -0.91 8.03 13.93
N LEU A 145 -1.92 7.95 14.80
CA LEU A 145 -2.17 8.98 15.82
C LEU A 145 -0.98 9.13 16.77
N LEU A 146 -0.44 8.02 17.26
CA LEU A 146 0.77 8.05 18.11
C LEU A 146 1.98 8.64 17.39
N HIS A 147 2.18 8.36 16.10
CA HIS A 147 3.26 8.98 15.33
C HIS A 147 3.04 10.48 15.14
N LEU A 148 1.80 10.93 14.93
CA LEU A 148 1.49 12.36 14.85
C LEU A 148 1.78 13.06 16.17
N GLU A 149 1.34 12.49 17.29
CA GLU A 149 1.68 13.00 18.64
C GLU A 149 3.18 13.02 18.90
N TRP A 150 3.90 11.97 18.51
CA TRP A 150 5.36 11.91 18.62
C TRP A 150 6.05 12.98 17.79
N MET A 151 5.55 13.28 16.59
CA MET A 151 6.11 14.36 15.76
C MET A 151 5.82 15.72 16.35
N GLU A 152 4.70 15.92 17.04
CA GLU A 152 4.40 17.15 17.77
C GLU A 152 5.29 17.32 19.01
N ILE A 153 5.45 16.24 19.80
CA ILE A 153 6.35 16.22 20.97
C ILE A 153 7.81 16.47 20.54
N GLY A 154 8.25 15.89 19.41
CA GLY A 154 9.59 16.11 18.85
C GLY A 154 9.86 17.55 18.37
N ARG A 155 8.83 18.38 18.26
CA ARG A 155 8.97 19.84 18.04
C ARG A 155 9.14 20.63 19.32
N LEU A 156 8.83 20.05 20.46
CA LEU A 156 9.16 20.65 21.76
C LEU A 156 10.66 20.53 21.96
N PRO A 157 11.37 21.60 22.43
CA PRO A 157 12.78 21.51 22.76
C PRO A 157 12.93 20.37 23.78
N LEU A 158 13.70 19.35 23.41
CA LEU A 158 13.91 18.17 24.27
C LEU A 158 14.57 18.61 25.56
N ALA A 159 13.80 18.77 26.62
CA ALA A 159 14.28 18.95 28.00
C ALA A 159 14.92 17.65 28.56
N PHE A 160 15.22 16.66 27.70
CA PHE A 160 15.74 15.36 28.10
C PHE A 160 17.24 15.20 27.99
N HIS A 161 18.01 16.33 27.80
CA HIS A 161 19.46 16.27 27.85
C HIS A 161 19.96 16.98 29.09
N SER A 162 19.60 16.52 30.25
CA SER A 162 20.34 16.76 31.48
C SER A 162 20.03 15.66 32.51
N ASN A 163 20.78 14.54 32.35
CA ASN A 163 21.40 13.82 33.46
C ASN A 163 22.39 12.81 32.90
#